data_5cf4ab5c65dafbd096a95b9cbb7bd3ca
#
_entry.id   5cf4ab5c65dafbd096a95b9cbb7bd3ca
#
_cell.length_a   1.000
_cell.length_b   1.000
_cell.length_c   1.000
_cell.angle_alpha   90.00
_cell.angle_beta   90.00
_cell.angle_gamma   90.00
#
_symmetry.space_group_name_H-M   'P 1'
#
loop_
_entity.id
_entity.type
_entity.pdbx_description
1 polymer ?
#
loop_
_entity_poly.entity_id
_entity_poly.type
_entity_poly.pdbx_seq_one_letter_code
_entity_poly.pdbx_strand_id
1 'polypeptide(L)'
;MSFFKKVINGLFNDSKEKKEEYSNDEYSPTLIKEAHLTYWEEFSYMLALTPENYKITEDTFANIKAIEGVEIKEKIMPSEDLPGKLVILYDGVEYDVGFYVGDFYTEEMYQWQLQYFTEEEKEQILKVKNALNVYMKFEGNPKKCYHLQLKLVYAMIPEMVALCDESAERLLNKKWVELAAKSNVLPAPISLYTVQAVYDENEVWLHTHGLCRCNIHEIEILGSNKDDSRTHYDLISNYACRLLDENNPVEEDDGNEIGEETIHMGVFYDGEPIVATSKKWINSLKYYPKDILGGIEDRKDSHNSKTNILFLYGSEEDFNKKRLRKPSEFTEKLENNPIFYLSNEETARMSSLARERFSYVERMLKEKQNCKDIGIIIKLGLETIDEEGNLDSKNREHIWFEALYMEGDSFKARLTQEPYNIPNLHEGDEGIYSIDYVSDWMIHTENGVISPETVYLLDL
;
A
#
# COMPACT_ATOMS: atom_id res chain seq x y z
N MET A 1 -14.46 10.65 23.76
CA MET A 1 -14.66 9.21 23.91
C MET A 1 -15.33 8.74 22.64
N SER A 2 -14.54 8.19 21.84
CA SER A 2 -14.52 8.07 20.40
C SER A 2 -15.63 7.19 19.82
N PHE A 3 -16.06 7.51 18.64
CA PHE A 3 -16.84 6.77 17.68
C PHE A 3 -16.44 5.27 17.61
N PHE A 4 -15.16 4.94 17.64
CA PHE A 4 -14.64 3.57 17.69
C PHE A 4 -15.21 2.71 18.84
N LYS A 5 -15.43 3.27 20.01
CA LYS A 5 -16.08 2.54 21.10
C LYS A 5 -17.54 2.22 20.81
N LYS A 6 -18.19 3.02 19.94
CA LYS A 6 -19.56 2.76 19.47
C LYS A 6 -19.60 1.71 18.36
N VAL A 7 -18.64 1.74 17.42
CA VAL A 7 -18.53 0.75 16.33
C VAL A 7 -18.18 -0.62 16.92
N ILE A 8 -17.17 -0.69 17.80
CA ILE A 8 -16.80 -1.93 18.51
C ILE A 8 -17.93 -2.41 19.40
N ASN A 9 -18.57 -1.54 20.17
CA ASN A 9 -19.71 -1.94 20.99
C ASN A 9 -20.94 -2.35 20.17
N GLY A 10 -21.15 -1.79 18.99
CA GLY A 10 -22.21 -2.20 18.06
C GLY A 10 -21.92 -3.54 17.39
N LEU A 11 -20.65 -3.83 17.09
CA LEU A 11 -20.24 -5.08 16.44
C LEU A 11 -20.17 -6.27 17.42
N PHE A 12 -19.87 -6.04 18.73
CA PHE A 12 -19.48 -7.13 19.64
C PHE A 12 -20.25 -7.20 20.98
N ASN A 13 -21.10 -6.23 21.33
CA ASN A 13 -21.71 -6.15 22.67
C ASN A 13 -23.06 -6.83 22.86
N ASP A 14 -23.62 -7.51 21.84
CA ASP A 14 -24.94 -8.16 21.96
C ASP A 14 -24.91 -9.70 21.89
N SER A 15 -23.79 -10.33 22.25
CA SER A 15 -23.66 -11.80 22.20
C SER A 15 -24.34 -12.56 23.36
N LYS A 16 -25.14 -11.89 24.17
CA LYS A 16 -25.95 -12.56 25.22
C LYS A 16 -27.38 -12.01 25.20
N GLU A 17 -28.18 -12.48 24.31
CA GLU A 17 -29.59 -12.84 24.42
C GLU A 17 -30.30 -12.72 23.05
N LYS A 18 -30.94 -13.82 22.67
CA LYS A 18 -31.89 -14.03 21.56
C LYS A 18 -31.32 -14.43 20.22
N LYS A 19 -31.46 -15.70 19.90
CA LYS A 19 -31.64 -16.19 18.54
C LYS A 19 -32.98 -15.63 18.03
N GLU A 20 -32.98 -14.45 17.43
CA GLU A 20 -34.04 -13.98 16.57
C GLU A 20 -33.66 -14.34 15.14
N GLU A 21 -34.56 -15.01 14.41
CA GLU A 21 -34.48 -15.15 12.97
C GLU A 21 -34.53 -13.75 12.37
N TYR A 22 -33.38 -13.26 11.91
CA TYR A 22 -33.27 -11.95 11.25
C TYR A 22 -34.03 -12.00 9.92
N SER A 23 -35.14 -11.28 9.83
CA SER A 23 -35.84 -11.08 8.57
C SER A 23 -35.08 -10.03 7.73
N ASN A 24 -35.02 -10.24 6.42
CA ASN A 24 -34.48 -9.27 5.44
C ASN A 24 -35.23 -7.91 5.45
N ASP A 25 -36.22 -7.72 6.30
CA ASP A 25 -37.08 -6.54 6.37
C ASP A 25 -36.42 -5.33 7.10
N GLU A 26 -35.27 -5.52 7.73
CA GLU A 26 -34.58 -4.44 8.48
C GLU A 26 -33.88 -3.40 7.58
N TYR A 27 -33.57 -3.77 6.35
CA TYR A 27 -33.05 -2.82 5.36
C TYR A 27 -34.15 -2.46 4.38
N SER A 28 -34.73 -1.28 4.57
CA SER A 28 -35.73 -0.80 3.63
C SER A 28 -35.13 -0.63 2.22
N PRO A 29 -35.92 -0.80 1.14
CA PRO A 29 -35.43 -0.52 -0.22
C PRO A 29 -34.83 0.89 -0.38
N THR A 30 -35.28 1.86 0.42
CA THR A 30 -34.75 3.23 0.45
C THR A 30 -33.34 3.24 1.05
N LEU A 31 -33.11 2.56 2.18
CA LEU A 31 -31.79 2.47 2.83
C LEU A 31 -30.78 1.72 1.95
N ILE A 32 -31.22 0.65 1.29
CA ILE A 32 -30.37 -0.06 0.31
C ILE A 32 -29.98 0.88 -0.83
N LYS A 33 -30.94 1.65 -1.35
CA LYS A 33 -30.69 2.64 -2.40
C LYS A 33 -29.75 3.75 -1.92
N GLU A 34 -29.90 4.25 -0.70
CA GLU A 34 -29.02 5.26 -0.11
C GLU A 34 -27.59 4.70 0.06
N ALA A 35 -27.44 3.46 0.53
CA ALA A 35 -26.14 2.79 0.65
C ALA A 35 -25.43 2.58 -0.70
N HIS A 36 -26.19 2.48 -1.79
CA HIS A 36 -25.64 2.40 -3.15
C HIS A 36 -25.35 3.77 -3.78
N LEU A 37 -26.03 4.84 -3.34
CA LEU A 37 -25.98 6.16 -3.95
C LEU A 37 -25.03 7.16 -3.25
N THR A 38 -24.44 6.83 -2.10
CA THR A 38 -23.48 7.71 -1.42
C THR A 38 -22.20 7.79 -2.24
N TYR A 39 -22.21 8.71 -3.19
CA TYR A 39 -21.05 9.08 -3.99
C TYR A 39 -20.34 10.24 -3.25
N TRP A 40 -19.13 9.99 -2.76
CA TRP A 40 -18.26 11.02 -2.24
C TRP A 40 -17.16 11.26 -3.27
N GLU A 41 -16.94 12.52 -3.63
CA GLU A 41 -15.69 12.87 -4.29
C GLU A 41 -14.57 12.77 -3.27
N GLU A 42 -13.67 11.80 -3.46
CA GLU A 42 -12.61 11.58 -2.50
C GLU A 42 -11.34 12.29 -2.95
N PHE A 43 -10.93 13.22 -2.12
CA PHE A 43 -9.63 13.86 -2.24
C PHE A 43 -8.58 13.05 -1.49
N SER A 44 -7.36 13.08 -1.99
CA SER A 44 -6.19 12.66 -1.23
C SER A 44 -5.71 13.84 -0.38
N TYR A 45 -5.64 13.66 0.92
CA TYR A 45 -5.18 14.65 1.89
C TYR A 45 -3.81 14.26 2.43
N MET A 46 -2.85 15.19 2.33
CA MET A 46 -1.53 15.07 2.92
C MET A 46 -1.24 16.31 3.78
N LEU A 47 -0.79 16.08 5.01
CA LEU A 47 -0.47 17.12 5.99
C LEU A 47 1.03 17.06 6.29
N ALA A 48 1.80 17.95 5.68
CA ALA A 48 3.22 18.07 5.98
C ALA A 48 3.42 18.85 7.28
N LEU A 49 3.93 18.18 8.31
CA LEU A 49 4.19 18.76 9.62
C LEU A 49 5.26 19.85 9.50
N THR A 50 4.90 21.09 9.83
CA THR A 50 5.76 22.24 9.54
C THR A 50 6.79 22.47 10.64
N PRO A 51 8.00 22.96 10.29
CA PRO A 51 8.89 23.53 11.27
C PRO A 51 8.28 24.81 11.89
N GLU A 52 8.82 25.24 13.03
CA GLU A 52 8.34 26.42 13.71
C GLU A 52 8.41 27.66 12.80
N ASN A 53 7.34 28.46 12.79
CA ASN A 53 7.18 29.69 12.00
C ASN A 53 7.16 29.51 10.46
N TYR A 54 6.87 28.33 9.96
CA TYR A 54 6.67 28.12 8.52
C TYR A 54 5.55 29.00 7.97
N LYS A 55 5.78 29.54 6.78
CA LYS A 55 4.77 30.35 6.04
C LYS A 55 4.87 30.03 4.55
N ILE A 56 3.71 29.97 3.91
CA ILE A 56 3.64 29.90 2.46
C ILE A 56 4.07 31.24 1.86
N THR A 57 5.06 31.21 0.98
CA THR A 57 5.61 32.37 0.27
C THR A 57 5.71 32.09 -1.23
N GLU A 58 6.09 33.08 -2.03
CA GLU A 58 6.35 32.86 -3.46
C GLU A 58 7.45 31.79 -3.69
N ASP A 59 8.45 31.73 -2.82
CA ASP A 59 9.55 30.77 -2.91
C ASP A 59 9.09 29.31 -2.67
N THR A 60 7.99 29.11 -1.94
CA THR A 60 7.36 27.79 -1.73
C THR A 60 7.09 27.07 -3.07
N PHE A 61 6.80 27.82 -4.14
CA PHE A 61 6.47 27.26 -5.45
C PHE A 61 7.66 27.19 -6.41
N ALA A 62 8.82 27.70 -6.03
CA ALA A 62 9.98 27.72 -6.91
C ALA A 62 10.42 26.30 -7.29
N ASN A 63 10.42 25.38 -6.32
CA ASN A 63 10.83 24.01 -6.52
C ASN A 63 9.81 23.17 -7.33
N ILE A 64 8.52 23.56 -7.32
CA ILE A 64 7.49 22.86 -8.11
C ILE A 64 7.81 22.94 -9.60
N LYS A 65 8.33 24.08 -10.08
CA LYS A 65 8.73 24.27 -11.48
C LYS A 65 9.92 23.40 -11.92
N ALA A 66 10.67 22.89 -10.94
CA ALA A 66 11.80 21.99 -11.20
C ALA A 66 11.37 20.52 -11.28
N ILE A 67 10.11 20.19 -10.97
CA ILE A 67 9.58 18.83 -11.14
C ILE A 67 9.40 18.57 -12.64
N GLU A 68 10.08 17.55 -13.15
CA GLU A 68 10.01 17.19 -14.56
C GLU A 68 8.56 16.91 -14.99
N GLY A 69 8.16 17.48 -16.12
CA GLY A 69 6.82 17.32 -16.69
C GLY A 69 5.71 18.15 -16.02
N VAL A 70 6.01 18.93 -14.96
CA VAL A 70 5.02 19.80 -14.30
C VAL A 70 5.02 21.21 -14.89
N GLU A 71 3.85 21.69 -15.29
CA GLU A 71 3.60 23.08 -15.67
C GLU A 71 2.53 23.69 -14.77
N ILE A 72 2.84 24.82 -14.13
CA ILE A 72 1.85 25.56 -13.32
C ILE A 72 1.02 26.45 -14.30
N LYS A 73 -0.28 26.18 -14.41
CA LYS A 73 -1.24 26.94 -15.22
C LYS A 73 -1.84 28.10 -14.46
N GLU A 74 -2.19 27.87 -13.20
CA GLU A 74 -2.80 28.88 -12.31
C GLU A 74 -2.25 28.74 -10.89
N LYS A 75 -2.13 29.88 -10.20
CA LYS A 75 -1.75 29.91 -8.79
C LYS A 75 -2.54 30.99 -8.05
N ILE A 76 -3.26 30.60 -7.02
CA ILE A 76 -3.98 31.48 -6.10
C ILE A 76 -3.43 31.25 -4.70
N MET A 77 -2.95 32.31 -4.06
CA MET A 77 -2.43 32.22 -2.69
C MET A 77 -3.57 32.07 -1.69
N PRO A 78 -3.37 31.36 -0.56
CA PRO A 78 -4.39 31.25 0.48
C PRO A 78 -4.66 32.62 1.13
N SER A 79 -5.90 32.81 1.56
CA SER A 79 -6.34 33.95 2.35
C SER A 79 -6.83 33.50 3.73
N GLU A 80 -7.29 34.42 4.58
CA GLU A 80 -7.84 34.06 5.91
C GLU A 80 -9.06 33.14 5.82
N ASP A 81 -9.85 33.24 4.75
CA ASP A 81 -11.11 32.51 4.60
C ASP A 81 -11.07 31.40 3.55
N LEU A 82 -10.04 31.35 2.69
CA LEU A 82 -10.01 30.43 1.55
C LEU A 82 -8.63 29.77 1.40
N PRO A 83 -8.61 28.45 1.12
CA PRO A 83 -7.37 27.77 0.77
C PRO A 83 -6.76 28.34 -0.52
N GLY A 84 -5.46 28.18 -0.66
CA GLY A 84 -4.76 28.41 -1.92
C GLY A 84 -5.12 27.35 -2.95
N LYS A 85 -4.89 27.67 -4.22
CA LYS A 85 -5.11 26.75 -5.34
C LYS A 85 -3.93 26.78 -6.29
N LEU A 86 -3.52 25.59 -6.75
CA LEU A 86 -2.67 25.42 -7.92
C LEU A 86 -3.44 24.61 -8.96
N VAL A 87 -3.40 25.06 -10.21
CA VAL A 87 -3.76 24.24 -11.36
C VAL A 87 -2.46 23.84 -12.04
N ILE A 88 -2.18 22.56 -12.12
CA ILE A 88 -0.97 22.01 -12.72
C ILE A 88 -1.31 21.07 -13.87
N LEU A 89 -0.54 21.16 -14.95
CA LEU A 89 -0.56 20.18 -16.01
C LEU A 89 0.61 19.21 -15.77
N TYR A 90 0.32 17.93 -15.73
CA TYR A 90 1.31 16.85 -15.57
C TYR A 90 0.89 15.65 -16.41
N ASP A 91 1.78 15.12 -17.23
CA ASP A 91 1.53 13.95 -18.11
C ASP A 91 0.28 14.13 -19.02
N GLY A 92 -0.03 15.37 -19.40
CA GLY A 92 -1.20 15.71 -20.22
C GLY A 92 -2.53 15.83 -19.48
N VAL A 93 -2.53 15.63 -18.15
CA VAL A 93 -3.71 15.75 -17.26
C VAL A 93 -3.59 17.03 -16.44
N GLU A 94 -4.70 17.75 -16.28
CA GLU A 94 -4.81 18.91 -15.40
C GLU A 94 -5.27 18.47 -14.01
N TYR A 95 -4.58 18.97 -12.96
CA TYR A 95 -4.89 18.67 -11.56
C TYR A 95 -5.14 19.97 -10.80
N ASP A 96 -6.26 20.00 -10.09
CA ASP A 96 -6.57 21.03 -9.10
C ASP A 96 -6.00 20.61 -7.74
N VAL A 97 -5.05 21.39 -7.21
CA VAL A 97 -4.38 21.15 -5.94
C VAL A 97 -4.71 22.27 -4.96
N GLY A 98 -5.42 21.94 -3.88
CA GLY A 98 -5.68 22.86 -2.80
C GLY A 98 -4.58 22.79 -1.74
N PHE A 99 -4.29 23.96 -1.09
CA PHE A 99 -3.30 24.01 -0.02
C PHE A 99 -3.55 25.14 0.98
N TYR A 100 -3.24 24.90 2.24
CA TYR A 100 -3.28 25.89 3.32
C TYR A 100 -2.46 25.43 4.53
N VAL A 101 -2.07 26.34 5.40
CA VAL A 101 -1.50 25.99 6.70
C VAL A 101 -2.62 26.02 7.75
N GLY A 102 -2.78 24.92 8.47
CA GLY A 102 -3.77 24.76 9.52
C GLY A 102 -3.16 24.26 10.83
N ASP A 103 -3.95 24.32 11.90
CA ASP A 103 -3.57 23.73 13.19
C ASP A 103 -3.45 22.20 13.06
N PHE A 104 -2.54 21.63 13.84
CA PHE A 104 -2.28 20.22 13.89
C PHE A 104 -2.32 19.69 15.33
N TYR A 105 -3.04 18.58 15.53
CA TYR A 105 -3.26 17.96 16.85
C TYR A 105 -2.77 16.52 16.83
N THR A 106 -1.72 16.22 17.60
CA THR A 106 -1.09 14.88 17.65
C THR A 106 -1.94 13.80 18.31
N GLU A 107 -2.92 14.20 19.15
CA GLU A 107 -3.81 13.26 19.85
C GLU A 107 -4.70 12.45 18.90
N GLU A 108 -4.89 12.92 17.67
CA GLU A 108 -5.71 12.22 16.67
C GLU A 108 -4.97 11.09 15.97
N MET A 109 -3.64 11.06 16.07
CA MET A 109 -2.79 10.08 15.36
C MET A 109 -2.53 8.77 16.11
N TYR A 110 -3.09 8.55 17.29
CA TYR A 110 -2.75 7.38 18.11
C TYR A 110 -3.12 6.03 17.48
N GLN A 111 -3.97 6.03 16.47
CA GLN A 111 -4.41 4.83 15.74
C GLN A 111 -3.71 4.66 14.38
N TRP A 112 -2.91 5.63 13.97
CA TRP A 112 -2.30 5.65 12.65
C TRP A 112 -1.14 4.68 12.55
N GLN A 113 -0.91 4.15 11.36
CA GLN A 113 0.27 3.36 11.07
C GLN A 113 1.49 4.29 10.99
N LEU A 114 2.51 3.98 11.80
CA LEU A 114 3.75 4.75 11.83
C LEU A 114 4.84 4.01 11.05
N GLN A 115 5.54 4.71 10.19
CA GLN A 115 6.87 4.28 9.77
C GLN A 115 7.83 4.36 10.96
N TYR A 116 9.05 3.86 10.78
CA TYR A 116 10.06 3.99 11.82
C TYR A 116 10.50 5.44 11.97
N PHE A 117 10.58 5.89 13.22
CA PHE A 117 11.11 7.18 13.65
C PHE A 117 12.04 6.97 14.83
N THR A 118 13.15 7.71 14.87
CA THR A 118 13.99 7.79 16.06
C THR A 118 13.26 8.48 17.21
N GLU A 119 13.71 8.31 18.44
CA GLU A 119 13.10 9.00 19.59
C GLU A 119 13.19 10.52 19.45
N GLU A 120 14.27 11.02 18.87
CA GLU A 120 14.44 12.45 18.61
C GLU A 120 13.42 12.99 17.60
N GLU A 121 13.16 12.25 16.51
CA GLU A 121 12.14 12.60 15.53
C GLU A 121 10.74 12.58 16.15
N LYS A 122 10.43 11.58 16.99
CA LYS A 122 9.15 11.50 17.72
C LYS A 122 8.96 12.71 18.64
N GLU A 123 10.00 13.11 19.37
CA GLU A 123 9.94 14.31 20.19
C GLU A 123 9.74 15.60 19.38
N GLN A 124 10.26 15.67 18.16
CA GLN A 124 10.02 16.80 17.27
C GLN A 124 8.58 16.82 16.78
N ILE A 125 8.04 15.66 16.36
CA ILE A 125 6.64 15.51 15.92
C ILE A 125 5.66 16.00 17.01
N LEU A 126 5.89 15.62 18.28
CA LEU A 126 5.03 15.99 19.40
C LEU A 126 5.04 17.52 19.69
N LYS A 127 5.99 18.27 19.16
CA LYS A 127 6.11 19.74 19.33
C LYS A 127 5.44 20.51 18.19
N VAL A 128 5.09 19.83 17.11
CA VAL A 128 4.48 20.48 15.93
C VAL A 128 3.07 20.96 16.27
N LYS A 129 2.74 22.17 15.81
CA LYS A 129 1.43 22.81 16.03
C LYS A 129 0.66 23.09 14.75
N ASN A 130 1.36 23.06 13.63
CA ASN A 130 0.77 23.39 12.34
C ASN A 130 1.22 22.40 11.27
N ALA A 131 0.38 22.19 10.28
CA ALA A 131 0.69 21.43 9.09
C ALA A 131 0.34 22.20 7.82
N LEU A 132 1.15 22.04 6.78
CA LEU A 132 0.78 22.40 5.43
C LEU A 132 -0.11 21.28 4.86
N ASN A 133 -1.39 21.60 4.73
CA ASN A 133 -2.35 20.71 4.10
C ASN A 133 -2.23 20.84 2.58
N VAL A 134 -2.10 19.72 1.88
CA VAL A 134 -2.09 19.64 0.42
C VAL A 134 -3.06 18.56 -0.01
N TYR A 135 -4.08 18.92 -0.73
CA TYR A 135 -5.10 17.97 -1.16
C TYR A 135 -5.38 18.08 -2.66
N MET A 136 -5.65 16.96 -3.27
CA MET A 136 -6.00 16.85 -4.68
C MET A 136 -6.87 15.63 -4.95
N LYS A 137 -7.65 15.67 -6.04
CA LYS A 137 -8.34 14.51 -6.56
C LYS A 137 -7.39 13.72 -7.46
N PHE A 138 -7.43 12.38 -7.36
CA PHE A 138 -6.68 11.52 -8.26
C PHE A 138 -7.45 11.34 -9.56
N GLU A 139 -6.82 11.74 -10.68
CA GLU A 139 -7.34 11.61 -12.02
C GLU A 139 -6.47 10.60 -12.80
N GLY A 140 -7.05 9.48 -13.22
CA GLY A 140 -6.34 8.42 -13.93
C GLY A 140 -5.58 7.46 -13.01
N ASN A 141 -4.31 7.17 -13.30
CA ASN A 141 -3.53 6.17 -12.56
C ASN A 141 -3.21 6.63 -11.12
N PRO A 142 -3.75 5.97 -10.08
CA PRO A 142 -3.59 6.42 -8.69
C PRO A 142 -2.14 6.40 -8.21
N LYS A 143 -1.30 5.46 -8.67
CA LYS A 143 0.12 5.42 -8.30
C LYS A 143 0.87 6.65 -8.82
N LYS A 144 0.57 7.11 -10.04
CA LYS A 144 1.12 8.34 -10.61
C LYS A 144 0.63 9.58 -9.86
N CYS A 145 -0.66 9.63 -9.53
CA CYS A 145 -1.24 10.74 -8.76
C CYS A 145 -0.62 10.86 -7.37
N TYR A 146 -0.48 9.74 -6.67
CA TYR A 146 0.17 9.69 -5.36
C TYR A 146 1.62 10.16 -5.42
N HIS A 147 2.37 9.67 -6.42
CA HIS A 147 3.76 10.09 -6.62
C HIS A 147 3.88 11.60 -6.93
N LEU A 148 2.98 12.12 -7.78
CA LEU A 148 2.91 13.55 -8.05
C LEU A 148 2.63 14.34 -6.78
N GLN A 149 1.67 13.90 -5.95
CA GLN A 149 1.33 14.59 -4.70
C GLN A 149 2.53 14.60 -3.73
N LEU A 150 3.26 13.48 -3.59
CA LEU A 150 4.52 13.43 -2.82
C LEU A 150 5.56 14.42 -3.34
N LYS A 151 5.76 14.49 -4.66
CA LYS A 151 6.67 15.46 -5.30
C LYS A 151 6.26 16.90 -5.00
N LEU A 152 4.97 17.22 -5.09
CA LEU A 152 4.44 18.55 -4.81
C LEU A 152 4.65 18.93 -3.34
N VAL A 153 4.27 18.05 -2.42
CA VAL A 153 4.44 18.30 -0.98
C VAL A 153 5.91 18.49 -0.64
N TYR A 154 6.80 17.60 -1.12
CA TYR A 154 8.24 17.74 -0.85
C TYR A 154 8.83 19.01 -1.47
N ALA A 155 8.39 19.40 -2.68
CA ALA A 155 8.83 20.64 -3.30
C ALA A 155 8.37 21.90 -2.54
N MET A 156 7.17 21.85 -1.94
CA MET A 156 6.62 22.98 -1.15
C MET A 156 7.30 23.11 0.21
N ILE A 157 7.67 22.01 0.85
CA ILE A 157 8.25 22.01 2.20
C ILE A 157 9.29 20.89 2.38
N PRO A 158 10.47 21.00 1.77
CA PRO A 158 11.51 19.96 1.89
C PRO A 158 12.05 19.82 3.34
N GLU A 159 11.89 20.82 4.17
CA GLU A 159 12.26 20.81 5.59
C GLU A 159 11.18 20.32 6.54
N MET A 160 10.08 19.74 6.04
CA MET A 160 9.02 19.18 6.89
C MET A 160 9.57 18.26 8.00
N VAL A 161 8.87 18.18 9.11
CA VAL A 161 9.23 17.27 10.22
C VAL A 161 8.84 15.82 9.89
N ALA A 162 7.64 15.61 9.40
CA ALA A 162 7.09 14.35 8.93
C ALA A 162 5.91 14.64 7.98
N LEU A 163 5.38 13.62 7.31
CA LEU A 163 4.21 13.72 6.47
C LEU A 163 3.10 12.81 6.99
N CYS A 164 1.94 13.40 7.32
CA CYS A 164 0.72 12.66 7.58
C CYS A 164 -0.01 12.41 6.25
N ASP A 165 -0.15 11.17 5.85
CA ASP A 165 -1.08 10.75 4.81
C ASP A 165 -2.42 10.45 5.49
N GLU A 166 -3.27 11.48 5.58
CA GLU A 166 -4.54 11.44 6.31
C GLU A 166 -5.51 10.44 5.66
N SER A 167 -5.53 10.40 4.33
CA SER A 167 -6.41 9.47 3.59
C SER A 167 -6.11 8.00 3.87
N ALA A 168 -4.85 7.66 4.21
CA ALA A 168 -4.42 6.30 4.53
C ALA A 168 -4.15 6.10 6.04
N GLU A 169 -4.42 7.10 6.88
CA GLU A 169 -4.13 7.10 8.32
C GLU A 169 -2.69 6.64 8.63
N ARG A 170 -1.72 7.26 7.96
CA ARG A 170 -0.30 6.88 8.04
C ARG A 170 0.59 8.08 8.30
N LEU A 171 1.58 7.89 9.17
CA LEU A 171 2.66 8.86 9.38
C LEU A 171 3.94 8.39 8.68
N LEU A 172 4.43 9.19 7.76
CA LEU A 172 5.55 8.92 6.88
C LEU A 172 6.79 9.68 7.34
N ASN A 173 7.94 8.99 7.38
CA ASN A 173 9.21 9.60 7.70
C ASN A 173 9.66 10.54 6.58
N LYS A 174 10.20 11.70 6.95
CA LYS A 174 10.71 12.71 6.01
C LYS A 174 11.70 12.14 5.00
N LYS A 175 12.62 11.26 5.45
CA LYS A 175 13.61 10.62 4.58
C LYS A 175 12.95 9.73 3.52
N TRP A 176 11.93 8.98 3.93
CA TRP A 176 11.16 8.18 2.99
C TRP A 176 10.46 9.06 1.95
N VAL A 177 9.82 10.15 2.40
CA VAL A 177 9.14 11.12 1.50
C VAL A 177 10.13 11.75 0.51
N GLU A 178 11.32 12.15 0.99
CA GLU A 178 12.38 12.68 0.14
C GLU A 178 12.80 11.68 -0.94
N LEU A 179 13.06 10.43 -0.56
CA LEU A 179 13.45 9.36 -1.48
C LEU A 179 12.35 9.05 -2.49
N ALA A 180 11.09 8.99 -2.05
CA ALA A 180 9.96 8.76 -2.94
C ALA A 180 9.75 9.93 -3.92
N ALA A 181 9.80 11.17 -3.43
CA ALA A 181 9.62 12.36 -4.26
C ALA A 181 10.72 12.55 -5.30
N LYS A 182 11.97 12.18 -4.98
CA LYS A 182 13.12 12.28 -5.90
C LYS A 182 13.26 11.09 -6.84
N SER A 183 12.60 9.97 -6.56
CA SER A 183 12.63 8.76 -7.39
C SER A 183 11.98 8.99 -8.75
N ASN A 184 12.49 8.27 -9.77
CA ASN A 184 11.83 8.11 -11.06
C ASN A 184 10.88 6.90 -11.07
N VAL A 185 10.96 6.05 -10.04
CA VAL A 185 10.13 4.86 -9.89
C VAL A 185 8.91 5.19 -9.03
N LEU A 186 7.73 4.75 -9.47
CA LEU A 186 6.49 4.96 -8.71
C LEU A 186 6.58 4.28 -7.35
N PRO A 187 5.95 4.85 -6.30
CA PRO A 187 5.77 4.16 -5.02
C PRO A 187 5.08 2.81 -5.17
N ALA A 188 5.39 1.87 -4.29
CA ALA A 188 4.72 0.58 -4.26
C ALA A 188 3.21 0.74 -4.01
N PRO A 189 2.36 -0.13 -4.57
CA PRO A 189 0.90 -0.08 -4.35
C PRO A 189 0.53 -0.01 -2.86
N ILE A 190 1.24 -0.76 -2.02
CA ILE A 190 1.03 -0.75 -0.56
C ILE A 190 1.30 0.62 0.11
N SER A 191 1.94 1.54 -0.58
CA SER A 191 2.14 2.90 -0.06
C SER A 191 0.87 3.76 -0.11
N LEU A 192 -0.13 3.36 -0.91
CA LEU A 192 -1.35 4.14 -1.13
C LEU A 192 -2.43 3.90 -0.08
N TYR A 193 -2.32 2.84 0.70
CA TYR A 193 -3.33 2.46 1.70
C TYR A 193 -2.67 1.88 2.95
N THR A 194 -3.45 1.75 3.98
CA THR A 194 -3.09 1.06 5.24
C THR A 194 -4.09 -0.05 5.49
N VAL A 195 -3.65 -1.17 6.03
CA VAL A 195 -4.54 -2.18 6.61
C VAL A 195 -4.49 -2.00 8.12
N GLN A 196 -5.64 -1.72 8.72
CA GLN A 196 -5.79 -1.66 10.16
C GLN A 196 -6.42 -2.95 10.69
N ALA A 197 -6.01 -3.34 11.90
CA ALA A 197 -6.57 -4.46 12.64
C ALA A 197 -7.13 -3.94 13.96
N VAL A 198 -8.44 -4.02 14.11
CA VAL A 198 -9.14 -3.63 15.35
C VAL A 198 -9.45 -4.90 16.16
N TYR A 199 -8.98 -4.94 17.38
CA TYR A 199 -9.09 -6.09 18.28
C TYR A 199 -10.16 -5.85 19.33
N ASP A 200 -11.08 -6.83 19.47
CA ASP A 200 -12.00 -6.92 20.60
C ASP A 200 -11.97 -8.35 21.17
N GLU A 201 -11.54 -8.48 22.42
CA GLU A 201 -11.28 -9.79 23.07
C GLU A 201 -10.46 -10.72 22.16
N ASN A 202 -11.10 -11.69 21.48
CA ASN A 202 -10.45 -12.61 20.54
C ASN A 202 -10.80 -12.33 19.07
N GLU A 203 -11.74 -11.45 18.81
CA GLU A 203 -12.15 -11.10 17.45
C GLU A 203 -11.29 -9.99 16.88
N VAL A 204 -11.09 -10.03 15.56
CA VAL A 204 -10.30 -9.04 14.83
C VAL A 204 -11.07 -8.61 13.58
N TRP A 205 -11.23 -7.32 13.44
CA TRP A 205 -11.72 -6.68 12.24
C TRP A 205 -10.55 -6.07 11.47
N LEU A 206 -10.35 -6.53 10.23
CA LEU A 206 -9.34 -6.01 9.33
C LEU A 206 -10.02 -5.14 8.25
N HIS A 207 -9.49 -3.96 8.01
CA HIS A 207 -10.00 -3.07 6.99
C HIS A 207 -8.90 -2.15 6.43
N THR A 208 -9.13 -1.63 5.23
CA THR A 208 -8.20 -0.71 4.57
C THR A 208 -8.63 0.75 4.76
N HIS A 209 -7.67 1.67 4.66
CA HIS A 209 -7.85 3.11 4.52
C HIS A 209 -6.98 3.63 3.39
N GLY A 210 -7.54 4.42 2.49
CA GLY A 210 -6.83 5.09 1.40
C GLY A 210 -7.15 4.59 0.01
N LEU A 211 -7.87 3.48 -0.14
CA LEU A 211 -8.29 2.98 -1.45
C LEU A 211 -9.35 3.87 -2.09
N CYS A 212 -10.21 4.49 -1.29
CA CYS A 212 -11.28 5.36 -1.79
C CYS A 212 -10.76 6.53 -2.63
N ARG A 213 -9.62 7.14 -2.27
CA ARG A 213 -8.99 8.19 -3.10
C ARG A 213 -8.52 7.68 -4.47
N CYS A 214 -8.35 6.35 -4.60
CA CYS A 214 -8.00 5.67 -5.84
C CYS A 214 -9.23 5.25 -6.66
N ASN A 215 -10.42 5.67 -6.25
CA ASN A 215 -11.71 5.24 -6.79
C ASN A 215 -11.95 3.73 -6.65
N ILE A 216 -11.44 3.14 -5.58
CA ILE A 216 -11.61 1.74 -5.18
C ILE A 216 -12.27 1.73 -3.81
N HIS A 217 -13.27 0.86 -3.58
CA HIS A 217 -13.86 0.72 -2.25
C HIS A 217 -12.84 0.20 -1.24
N GLU A 218 -12.93 0.66 0.01
CA GLU A 218 -12.17 0.05 1.09
C GLU A 218 -12.55 -1.42 1.24
N ILE A 219 -11.60 -2.26 1.65
CA ILE A 219 -11.80 -3.71 1.78
C ILE A 219 -11.83 -4.08 3.25
N GLU A 220 -12.71 -5.03 3.60
CA GLU A 220 -12.83 -5.54 4.95
C GLU A 220 -12.77 -7.08 4.99
N ILE A 221 -12.17 -7.62 6.05
CA ILE A 221 -12.33 -9.01 6.48
C ILE A 221 -13.00 -8.99 7.85
N LEU A 222 -14.17 -9.60 7.93
CA LEU A 222 -14.96 -9.77 9.14
C LEU A 222 -14.81 -11.19 9.69
N GLY A 223 -14.95 -11.33 11.02
CA GLY A 223 -14.91 -12.63 11.69
C GLY A 223 -13.53 -13.29 11.68
N SER A 224 -12.47 -12.50 11.64
CA SER A 224 -11.11 -12.95 11.94
C SER A 224 -10.91 -13.08 13.47
N ASN A 225 -9.83 -13.70 13.89
CA ASN A 225 -9.43 -13.81 15.29
C ASN A 225 -7.93 -13.54 15.44
N LYS A 226 -7.41 -13.50 16.67
CA LYS A 226 -6.01 -13.16 16.94
C LYS A 226 -5.02 -14.12 16.30
N ASP A 227 -5.34 -15.41 16.24
CA ASP A 227 -4.45 -16.43 15.69
C ASP A 227 -4.37 -16.30 14.15
N ASP A 228 -5.51 -16.02 13.50
CA ASP A 228 -5.63 -15.92 12.04
C ASP A 228 -5.30 -14.53 11.49
N SER A 229 -5.26 -13.50 12.35
CA SER A 229 -5.21 -12.10 11.92
C SER A 229 -4.03 -11.78 10.99
N ARG A 230 -2.88 -12.43 11.17
CA ARG A 230 -1.71 -12.22 10.33
C ARG A 230 -1.92 -12.73 8.90
N THR A 231 -2.44 -13.93 8.75
CA THR A 231 -2.68 -14.53 7.41
C THR A 231 -3.80 -13.81 6.68
N HIS A 232 -4.81 -13.35 7.40
CA HIS A 232 -5.86 -12.49 6.85
C HIS A 232 -5.36 -11.09 6.49
N TYR A 233 -4.40 -10.54 7.26
CA TYR A 233 -3.72 -9.28 6.91
C TYR A 233 -2.94 -9.43 5.60
N ASP A 234 -2.20 -10.52 5.42
CA ASP A 234 -1.47 -10.79 4.19
C ASP A 234 -2.43 -10.96 3.00
N LEU A 235 -3.55 -11.64 3.21
CA LEU A 235 -4.58 -11.82 2.17
C LEU A 235 -5.18 -10.50 1.71
N ILE A 236 -5.67 -9.65 2.63
CA ILE A 236 -6.29 -8.36 2.30
C ILE A 236 -5.27 -7.40 1.68
N SER A 237 -4.02 -7.40 2.17
CA SER A 237 -2.94 -6.58 1.62
C SER A 237 -2.63 -6.97 0.18
N ASN A 238 -2.48 -8.27 -0.11
CA ASN A 238 -2.22 -8.73 -1.47
C ASN A 238 -3.41 -8.42 -2.41
N TYR A 239 -4.65 -8.58 -1.93
CA TYR A 239 -5.82 -8.27 -2.74
C TYR A 239 -5.88 -6.77 -3.10
N ALA A 240 -5.67 -5.89 -2.12
CA ALA A 240 -5.65 -4.44 -2.34
C ALA A 240 -4.50 -4.00 -3.27
N CYS A 241 -3.30 -4.59 -3.14
CA CYS A 241 -2.20 -4.37 -4.08
C CYS A 241 -2.60 -4.72 -5.51
N ARG A 242 -3.25 -5.87 -5.71
CA ARG A 242 -3.67 -6.32 -7.05
C ARG A 242 -4.73 -5.42 -7.65
N LEU A 243 -5.69 -4.91 -6.86
CA LEU A 243 -6.68 -3.93 -7.33
C LEU A 243 -6.02 -2.64 -7.85
N LEU A 244 -4.94 -2.19 -7.21
CA LEU A 244 -4.19 -1.00 -7.62
C LEU A 244 -3.29 -1.24 -8.85
N ASP A 245 -2.82 -2.48 -9.04
CA ASP A 245 -1.95 -2.83 -10.17
C ASP A 245 -2.73 -3.02 -11.47
N GLU A 246 -3.91 -3.61 -11.42
CA GLU A 246 -4.67 -3.97 -12.61
C GLU A 246 -5.30 -2.78 -13.33
N ASN A 247 -5.07 -1.56 -12.80
CA ASN A 247 -5.46 -0.29 -13.44
C ASN A 247 -6.93 -0.26 -13.92
N ASN A 248 -7.81 -0.92 -13.18
CA ASN A 248 -9.22 -0.85 -13.46
C ASN A 248 -9.78 0.43 -12.83
N PRO A 249 -9.87 1.55 -13.59
CA PRO A 249 -10.89 2.51 -13.24
C PRO A 249 -12.17 1.70 -13.30
N VAL A 250 -12.87 1.64 -12.19
CA VAL A 250 -14.18 1.02 -12.15
C VAL A 250 -15.08 1.87 -13.04
N GLU A 251 -15.13 1.56 -14.33
CA GLU A 251 -16.13 2.11 -15.21
C GLU A 251 -17.47 1.55 -14.73
N GLU A 252 -18.44 2.43 -14.56
CA GLU A 252 -19.84 2.04 -14.40
C GLU A 252 -20.24 1.29 -15.69
N ASP A 253 -20.09 -0.02 -15.68
CA ASP A 253 -20.52 -0.86 -16.78
C ASP A 253 -21.94 -1.37 -16.50
N ASP A 254 -22.76 -1.34 -17.55
CA ASP A 254 -24.19 -1.67 -17.63
C ASP A 254 -24.59 -2.91 -16.80
N GLY A 255 -24.73 -2.74 -15.49
CA GLY A 255 -25.30 -3.74 -14.58
C GLY A 255 -24.33 -4.60 -13.77
N ASN A 256 -23.02 -4.44 -13.89
CA ASN A 256 -22.05 -4.98 -12.94
C ASN A 256 -21.82 -3.98 -11.79
N GLU A 257 -21.90 -4.47 -10.56
CA GLU A 257 -21.71 -3.62 -9.38
C GLU A 257 -20.23 -3.19 -9.28
N ILE A 258 -20.01 -1.88 -9.22
CA ILE A 258 -18.70 -1.26 -9.04
C ILE A 258 -17.96 -1.92 -7.86
N GLY A 259 -16.72 -2.39 -8.08
CA GLY A 259 -15.83 -2.89 -7.03
C GLY A 259 -15.94 -4.39 -6.72
N GLU A 260 -16.64 -5.19 -7.53
CA GLU A 260 -16.69 -6.66 -7.38
C GLU A 260 -15.69 -7.34 -8.32
N GLU A 261 -14.41 -7.06 -8.18
CA GLU A 261 -13.38 -7.66 -9.00
C GLU A 261 -12.96 -9.03 -8.46
N THR A 262 -12.83 -10.02 -9.37
CA THR A 262 -12.37 -11.36 -9.04
C THR A 262 -10.94 -11.54 -9.53
N ILE A 263 -10.02 -11.78 -8.60
CA ILE A 263 -8.58 -11.85 -8.85
C ILE A 263 -8.05 -13.23 -8.52
N HIS A 264 -7.29 -13.82 -9.44
CA HIS A 264 -6.45 -14.97 -9.16
C HIS A 264 -5.16 -14.49 -8.49
N MET A 265 -5.11 -14.64 -7.18
CA MET A 265 -4.07 -14.07 -6.34
C MET A 265 -2.82 -14.92 -6.21
N GLY A 266 -2.93 -16.23 -6.42
CA GLY A 266 -1.82 -17.15 -6.19
C GLY A 266 -2.27 -18.58 -6.03
N VAL A 267 -1.46 -19.37 -5.32
CA VAL A 267 -1.75 -20.79 -5.04
C VAL A 267 -1.50 -21.11 -3.57
N PHE A 268 -2.32 -22.01 -3.02
CA PHE A 268 -2.05 -22.65 -1.74
C PHE A 268 -0.91 -23.66 -1.86
N TYR A 269 -0.38 -24.13 -0.73
CA TYR A 269 0.70 -25.12 -0.68
C TYR A 269 0.40 -26.45 -1.41
N ASP A 270 -0.88 -26.81 -1.54
CA ASP A 270 -1.36 -28.00 -2.23
C ASP A 270 -1.58 -27.79 -3.74
N GLY A 271 -1.23 -26.60 -4.26
CA GLY A 271 -1.38 -26.21 -5.66
C GLY A 271 -2.78 -25.72 -6.05
N GLU A 272 -3.74 -25.72 -5.13
CA GLU A 272 -5.06 -25.16 -5.38
C GLU A 272 -4.98 -23.62 -5.53
N PRO A 273 -5.72 -23.02 -6.49
CA PRO A 273 -5.66 -21.59 -6.73
C PRO A 273 -6.31 -20.79 -5.59
N ILE A 274 -5.71 -19.64 -5.29
CA ILE A 274 -6.29 -18.61 -4.42
C ILE A 274 -7.02 -17.61 -5.32
N VAL A 275 -8.35 -17.68 -5.34
CA VAL A 275 -9.19 -16.77 -6.11
C VAL A 275 -10.04 -15.95 -5.13
N ALA A 276 -9.80 -14.64 -5.12
CA ALA A 276 -10.48 -13.72 -4.23
C ALA A 276 -11.43 -12.80 -5.00
N THR A 277 -12.49 -12.37 -4.34
CA THR A 277 -13.40 -11.35 -4.84
C THR A 277 -13.96 -10.54 -3.67
N SER A 278 -14.47 -9.35 -3.94
CA SER A 278 -15.11 -8.54 -2.91
C SER A 278 -16.55 -8.24 -3.27
N LYS A 279 -17.38 -7.97 -2.26
CA LYS A 279 -18.77 -7.54 -2.43
C LYS A 279 -19.10 -6.37 -1.54
N LYS A 280 -19.87 -5.43 -2.04
CA LYS A 280 -20.40 -4.34 -1.22
C LYS A 280 -20.97 -4.90 0.07
N TRP A 281 -20.68 -4.24 1.19
CA TRP A 281 -21.10 -4.70 2.50
C TRP A 281 -22.62 -4.98 2.56
N ILE A 282 -23.44 -4.13 1.92
CA ILE A 282 -24.89 -4.29 1.89
C ILE A 282 -25.35 -5.59 1.18
N ASN A 283 -24.55 -6.12 0.24
CA ASN A 283 -24.83 -7.36 -0.47
C ASN A 283 -24.30 -8.60 0.26
N SER A 284 -23.65 -8.40 1.41
CA SER A 284 -23.04 -9.48 2.19
C SER A 284 -23.93 -10.04 3.31
N LEU A 285 -25.17 -9.54 3.46
CA LEU A 285 -26.14 -9.91 4.49
C LEU A 285 -26.41 -11.43 4.58
N LYS A 286 -26.39 -12.13 3.46
CA LYS A 286 -26.60 -13.59 3.44
C LYS A 286 -25.41 -14.41 3.94
N TYR A 287 -24.24 -13.77 4.11
CA TYR A 287 -23.01 -14.42 4.57
C TYR A 287 -22.67 -14.09 6.02
N TYR A 288 -23.01 -12.86 6.43
CA TYR A 288 -22.73 -12.37 7.77
C TYR A 288 -24.03 -11.86 8.44
N PRO A 289 -24.26 -12.20 9.69
CA PRO A 289 -25.36 -11.61 10.45
C PRO A 289 -25.09 -10.11 10.67
N LYS A 290 -26.16 -9.36 10.95
CA LYS A 290 -26.11 -7.90 11.06
C LYS A 290 -25.21 -7.40 12.19
N ASP A 291 -25.16 -8.11 13.30
CA ASP A 291 -24.32 -7.82 14.45
C ASP A 291 -22.82 -7.86 14.14
N ILE A 292 -22.43 -8.67 13.14
CA ILE A 292 -21.05 -8.72 12.61
C ILE A 292 -20.87 -7.75 11.44
N LEU A 293 -21.84 -7.71 10.51
CA LEU A 293 -21.74 -6.86 9.32
C LEU A 293 -21.87 -5.37 9.62
N GLY A 294 -22.57 -5.02 10.70
CA GLY A 294 -22.93 -3.65 11.05
C GLY A 294 -24.08 -3.10 10.19
N GLY A 295 -24.58 -1.92 10.57
CA GLY A 295 -25.62 -1.17 9.87
C GLY A 295 -25.09 0.11 9.23
N ILE A 296 -25.97 0.89 8.61
CA ILE A 296 -25.63 2.18 7.98
C ILE A 296 -25.06 3.16 9.01
N GLU A 297 -25.59 3.14 10.25
CA GLU A 297 -25.13 4.03 11.32
C GLU A 297 -23.69 3.71 11.76
N ASP A 298 -23.27 2.44 11.63
CA ASP A 298 -21.93 2.00 11.98
C ASP A 298 -20.91 2.32 10.87
N ARG A 299 -21.38 2.72 9.69
CA ARG A 299 -20.58 3.00 8.50
C ARG A 299 -20.63 4.47 8.10
N LYS A 300 -20.90 5.35 9.07
CA LYS A 300 -20.77 6.81 8.94
C LYS A 300 -19.33 7.24 9.22
N ASP A 301 -18.99 8.42 8.77
CA ASP A 301 -17.68 9.06 8.92
C ASP A 301 -16.57 8.30 8.16
N SER A 302 -15.51 7.86 8.83
CA SER A 302 -14.34 7.20 8.24
C SER A 302 -14.63 5.82 7.63
N HIS A 303 -15.72 5.16 8.03
CA HIS A 303 -16.18 3.86 7.52
C HIS A 303 -17.48 4.00 6.78
N ASN A 304 -17.46 4.78 5.72
CA ASN A 304 -18.65 5.07 4.93
C ASN A 304 -19.18 3.84 4.17
N SER A 305 -20.25 4.03 3.41
CA SER A 305 -20.89 2.96 2.61
C SER A 305 -20.03 2.42 1.44
N LYS A 306 -18.85 3.00 1.21
CA LYS A 306 -17.91 2.57 0.17
C LYS A 306 -16.95 1.51 0.68
N THR A 307 -17.46 0.44 1.26
CA THR A 307 -16.68 -0.71 1.71
C THR A 307 -17.16 -2.00 1.08
N ASN A 308 -16.23 -2.88 0.76
CA ASN A 308 -16.47 -4.21 0.24
C ASN A 308 -15.93 -5.25 1.21
N ILE A 309 -16.69 -6.32 1.41
CA ILE A 309 -16.26 -7.47 2.19
C ILE A 309 -15.52 -8.45 1.28
N LEU A 310 -14.34 -8.90 1.69
CA LEU A 310 -13.52 -9.86 0.96
C LEU A 310 -14.03 -11.29 1.15
N PHE A 311 -14.08 -12.03 0.05
CA PHE A 311 -14.44 -13.44 -0.02
C PHE A 311 -13.46 -14.22 -0.88
N LEU A 312 -13.44 -15.53 -0.71
CA LEU A 312 -12.70 -16.48 -1.53
C LEU A 312 -13.64 -17.45 -2.24
N TYR A 313 -13.19 -17.99 -3.36
CA TYR A 313 -13.77 -19.20 -3.96
C TYR A 313 -12.96 -20.41 -3.50
N GLY A 314 -13.63 -21.41 -2.93
CA GLY A 314 -13.01 -22.58 -2.35
C GLY A 314 -12.54 -23.63 -3.36
N SER A 315 -13.09 -23.55 -4.59
CA SER A 315 -12.78 -24.47 -5.68
C SER A 315 -13.27 -23.91 -7.01
N GLU A 316 -12.87 -24.53 -8.12
CA GLU A 316 -13.40 -24.22 -9.45
C GLU A 316 -14.93 -24.37 -9.50
N GLU A 317 -15.49 -25.38 -8.77
CA GLU A 317 -16.93 -25.54 -8.67
C GLU A 317 -17.60 -24.35 -7.96
N ASP A 318 -17.01 -23.85 -6.86
CA ASP A 318 -17.50 -22.68 -6.14
C ASP A 318 -17.43 -21.43 -7.03
N PHE A 319 -16.34 -21.27 -7.79
CA PHE A 319 -16.21 -20.19 -8.77
C PHE A 319 -17.31 -20.25 -9.85
N ASN A 320 -17.49 -21.41 -10.47
CA ASN A 320 -18.51 -21.59 -11.51
C ASN A 320 -19.94 -21.38 -11.00
N LYS A 321 -20.19 -21.72 -9.72
CA LYS A 321 -21.50 -21.55 -9.07
C LYS A 321 -21.65 -20.21 -8.33
N LYS A 322 -20.66 -19.32 -8.40
CA LYS A 322 -20.61 -18.04 -7.64
C LYS A 322 -20.84 -18.24 -6.14
N ARG A 323 -20.33 -19.33 -5.57
CA ARG A 323 -20.44 -19.66 -4.15
C ARG A 323 -19.26 -19.09 -3.38
N LEU A 324 -19.49 -17.97 -2.71
CA LEU A 324 -18.49 -17.27 -1.91
C LEU A 324 -18.27 -17.94 -0.56
N ARG A 325 -17.01 -17.94 -0.11
CA ARG A 325 -16.57 -18.45 1.19
C ARG A 325 -15.88 -17.34 1.97
N LYS A 326 -15.98 -17.41 3.29
CA LYS A 326 -15.27 -16.45 4.18
C LYS A 326 -13.79 -16.80 4.24
N PRO A 327 -12.88 -15.82 4.39
CA PRO A 327 -11.45 -16.09 4.61
C PRO A 327 -11.18 -17.04 5.77
N SER A 328 -11.95 -16.93 6.86
CA SER A 328 -11.85 -17.82 8.05
C SER A 328 -12.09 -19.30 7.76
N GLU A 329 -12.70 -19.66 6.63
CA GLU A 329 -12.84 -21.07 6.20
C GLU A 329 -11.56 -21.65 5.60
N PHE A 330 -10.53 -20.81 5.37
CA PHE A 330 -9.25 -21.16 4.73
C PHE A 330 -8.04 -20.97 5.63
N THR A 331 -8.22 -20.71 6.92
CA THR A 331 -7.14 -20.40 7.86
C THR A 331 -5.99 -21.41 7.76
N GLU A 332 -6.27 -22.71 7.86
CA GLU A 332 -5.25 -23.76 7.79
C GLU A 332 -4.46 -23.71 6.46
N LYS A 333 -5.12 -23.44 5.32
CA LYS A 333 -4.45 -23.32 4.02
C LYS A 333 -3.63 -22.02 3.91
N LEU A 334 -4.12 -20.94 4.49
CA LEU A 334 -3.42 -19.64 4.49
C LEU A 334 -2.19 -19.64 5.42
N GLU A 335 -2.20 -20.42 6.51
CA GLU A 335 -1.05 -20.57 7.42
C GLU A 335 0.10 -21.38 6.79
N ASN A 336 -0.19 -22.25 5.82
CA ASN A 336 0.78 -23.14 5.21
C ASN A 336 1.52 -22.53 4.01
N ASN A 337 2.04 -21.30 4.16
CA ASN A 337 2.91 -20.62 3.19
C ASN A 337 2.30 -20.54 1.77
N PRO A 338 1.17 -19.88 1.58
CA PRO A 338 0.62 -19.64 0.25
C PRO A 338 1.58 -18.78 -0.58
N ILE A 339 1.58 -18.99 -1.89
CA ILE A 339 2.37 -18.18 -2.82
C ILE A 339 1.43 -17.17 -3.48
N PHE A 340 1.58 -15.90 -3.13
CA PHE A 340 0.88 -14.81 -3.80
C PHE A 340 1.65 -14.36 -5.04
N TYR A 341 0.93 -14.13 -6.14
CA TYR A 341 1.51 -13.66 -7.39
C TYR A 341 1.66 -12.14 -7.39
N LEU A 342 2.83 -11.69 -7.81
CA LEU A 342 3.07 -10.29 -8.16
C LEU A 342 2.69 -10.06 -9.62
N SER A 343 2.23 -8.85 -9.92
CA SER A 343 2.04 -8.45 -11.32
C SER A 343 3.38 -8.27 -12.03
N ASN A 344 3.37 -8.37 -13.36
CA ASN A 344 4.56 -8.06 -14.16
C ASN A 344 4.97 -6.58 -13.99
N GLU A 345 4.00 -5.68 -13.83
CA GLU A 345 4.25 -4.26 -13.58
C GLU A 345 4.98 -4.06 -12.25
N GLU A 346 4.51 -4.69 -11.18
CA GLU A 346 5.14 -4.60 -9.85
C GLU A 346 6.54 -5.21 -9.87
N THR A 347 6.73 -6.36 -10.51
CA THR A 347 8.06 -6.97 -10.66
C THR A 347 9.03 -6.05 -11.41
N ALA A 348 8.57 -5.38 -12.46
CA ALA A 348 9.37 -4.41 -13.20
C ALA A 348 9.67 -3.15 -12.37
N ARG A 349 8.69 -2.66 -11.59
CA ARG A 349 8.84 -1.54 -10.66
C ARG A 349 9.91 -1.85 -9.60
N MET A 350 9.79 -3.00 -8.92
CA MET A 350 10.75 -3.45 -7.91
C MET A 350 12.17 -3.51 -8.48
N SER A 351 12.33 -4.11 -9.66
CA SER A 351 13.62 -4.20 -10.34
C SER A 351 14.21 -2.82 -10.68
N SER A 352 13.37 -1.88 -11.09
CA SER A 352 13.80 -0.51 -11.38
C SER A 352 14.24 0.22 -10.12
N LEU A 353 13.49 0.08 -9.02
CA LEU A 353 13.83 0.67 -7.74
C LEU A 353 15.13 0.07 -7.15
N ALA A 354 15.30 -1.25 -7.26
CA ALA A 354 16.50 -1.94 -6.80
C ALA A 354 17.75 -1.42 -7.50
N ARG A 355 17.67 -1.19 -8.80
CA ARG A 355 18.78 -0.59 -9.58
C ARG A 355 18.99 0.89 -9.23
N GLU A 356 17.93 1.69 -9.14
CA GLU A 356 18.01 3.12 -8.78
C GLU A 356 18.70 3.30 -7.42
N ARG A 357 18.43 2.41 -6.45
CA ARG A 357 18.97 2.47 -5.08
C ARG A 357 20.19 1.58 -4.86
N PHE A 358 20.81 1.08 -5.92
CA PHE A 358 21.96 0.16 -5.80
C PHE A 358 23.19 0.79 -5.13
N SER A 359 23.33 2.11 -5.16
CA SER A 359 24.39 2.83 -4.46
C SER A 359 24.44 2.59 -2.94
N TYR A 360 23.30 2.22 -2.34
CA TYR A 360 23.24 1.80 -0.94
C TYR A 360 23.95 0.44 -0.73
N VAL A 361 23.76 -0.50 -1.65
CA VAL A 361 24.49 -1.79 -1.65
C VAL A 361 25.99 -1.54 -1.78
N GLU A 362 26.42 -0.65 -2.69
CA GLU A 362 27.83 -0.30 -2.87
C GLU A 362 28.43 0.28 -1.59
N ARG A 363 27.71 1.18 -0.91
CA ARG A 363 28.12 1.74 0.38
C ARG A 363 28.30 0.66 1.43
N MET A 364 27.30 -0.21 1.57
CA MET A 364 27.30 -1.25 2.59
C MET A 364 28.30 -2.37 2.32
N LEU A 365 28.61 -2.67 1.06
CA LEU A 365 29.71 -3.60 0.71
C LEU A 365 31.08 -3.08 1.15
N LYS A 366 31.30 -1.76 1.11
CA LYS A 366 32.53 -1.14 1.64
C LYS A 366 32.58 -1.23 3.16
N GLU A 367 31.46 -1.03 3.85
CA GLU A 367 31.34 -1.13 5.30
C GLU A 367 31.48 -2.57 5.79
N LYS A 368 30.94 -3.55 5.06
CA LYS A 368 31.06 -5.00 5.33
C LYS A 368 32.51 -5.45 5.49
N GLN A 369 33.45 -4.83 4.78
CA GLN A 369 34.88 -5.14 4.91
C GLN A 369 35.40 -4.91 6.34
N ASN A 370 34.77 -4.04 7.11
CA ASN A 370 35.14 -3.67 8.47
C ASN A 370 34.17 -4.23 9.53
N CYS A 371 32.99 -4.72 9.12
CA CYS A 371 31.95 -5.24 10.02
C CYS A 371 31.46 -6.60 9.51
N LYS A 372 31.58 -7.65 10.35
CA LYS A 372 31.19 -9.01 9.98
C LYS A 372 29.68 -9.28 10.10
N ASP A 373 28.96 -8.36 10.73
CA ASP A 373 27.54 -8.54 11.03
C ASP A 373 26.63 -8.01 9.89
N ILE A 374 27.24 -7.62 8.75
CA ILE A 374 26.52 -7.19 7.55
C ILE A 374 26.47 -8.33 6.54
N GLY A 375 25.27 -8.82 6.24
CA GLY A 375 24.97 -9.74 5.16
C GLY A 375 24.29 -9.02 4.01
N ILE A 376 24.71 -9.23 2.76
CA ILE A 376 24.08 -8.61 1.59
C ILE A 376 23.76 -9.69 0.59
N ILE A 377 22.47 -9.79 0.24
CA ILE A 377 22.00 -10.67 -0.83
C ILE A 377 21.37 -9.84 -1.95
N ILE A 378 21.61 -10.25 -3.18
CA ILE A 378 21.13 -9.59 -4.39
C ILE A 378 20.37 -10.62 -5.22
N LYS A 379 19.20 -10.25 -5.70
CA LYS A 379 18.40 -11.08 -6.59
C LYS A 379 18.68 -10.69 -8.04
N LEU A 380 19.11 -11.66 -8.84
CA LEU A 380 19.41 -11.44 -10.25
C LEU A 380 18.38 -12.13 -11.13
N GLY A 381 17.90 -11.43 -12.16
CA GLY A 381 17.09 -11.98 -13.23
C GLY A 381 17.99 -12.47 -14.37
N LEU A 382 18.33 -13.75 -14.35
CA LEU A 382 19.21 -14.37 -15.35
C LEU A 382 18.38 -15.03 -16.46
N GLU A 383 18.90 -15.03 -17.69
CA GLU A 383 18.25 -15.66 -18.84
C GLU A 383 18.20 -17.19 -18.66
N THR A 384 17.10 -17.78 -19.03
CA THR A 384 16.86 -19.23 -18.95
C THR A 384 17.10 -19.90 -20.29
N ILE A 385 17.00 -21.23 -20.32
CA ILE A 385 16.92 -21.99 -21.58
C ILE A 385 15.47 -22.45 -21.80
N ASP A 386 15.06 -22.55 -23.05
CA ASP A 386 13.79 -23.16 -23.46
C ASP A 386 13.86 -24.70 -23.43
N GLU A 387 12.74 -25.38 -23.70
CA GLU A 387 12.66 -26.84 -23.75
C GLU A 387 13.57 -27.48 -24.84
N GLU A 388 13.98 -26.70 -25.83
CA GLU A 388 14.88 -27.12 -26.90
C GLU A 388 16.36 -26.88 -26.55
N GLY A 389 16.64 -26.23 -25.41
CA GLY A 389 17.98 -25.90 -24.91
C GLY A 389 18.57 -24.62 -25.50
N ASN A 390 17.75 -23.78 -26.15
CA ASN A 390 18.19 -22.48 -26.64
C ASN A 390 18.01 -21.42 -25.56
N LEU A 391 18.84 -20.38 -25.60
CA LEU A 391 18.73 -19.26 -24.68
C LEU A 391 17.38 -18.52 -24.89
N ASP A 392 16.58 -18.44 -23.84
CA ASP A 392 15.31 -17.71 -23.81
C ASP A 392 15.50 -16.34 -23.11
N SER A 393 15.73 -15.31 -23.91
CA SER A 393 15.91 -13.95 -23.39
C SER A 393 14.61 -13.31 -22.87
N LYS A 394 13.44 -13.92 -23.13
CA LYS A 394 12.13 -13.41 -22.67
C LYS A 394 11.78 -13.89 -21.28
N ASN A 395 12.23 -15.06 -20.91
CA ASN A 395 12.04 -15.63 -19.59
C ASN A 395 13.31 -15.47 -18.75
N ARG A 396 13.16 -15.09 -17.52
CA ARG A 396 14.27 -14.93 -16.57
C ARG A 396 13.97 -15.68 -15.30
N GLU A 397 14.95 -16.41 -14.79
CA GLU A 397 14.90 -16.95 -13.43
C GLU A 397 15.48 -15.93 -12.46
N HIS A 398 14.69 -15.58 -11.45
CA HIS A 398 15.07 -14.61 -10.42
C HIS A 398 15.61 -15.38 -9.21
N ILE A 399 16.92 -15.29 -8.98
CA ILE A 399 17.62 -16.14 -8.02
C ILE A 399 18.54 -15.29 -7.14
N TRP A 400 18.73 -15.71 -5.87
CA TRP A 400 19.50 -14.98 -4.88
C TRP A 400 20.99 -15.32 -4.89
N PHE A 401 21.83 -14.28 -4.72
CA PHE A 401 23.27 -14.34 -4.61
C PHE A 401 23.76 -13.61 -3.37
N GLU A 402 24.76 -14.13 -2.68
CA GLU A 402 25.51 -13.35 -1.69
C GLU A 402 26.42 -12.36 -2.41
N ALA A 403 26.31 -11.08 -2.12
CA ALA A 403 27.21 -10.06 -2.64
C ALA A 403 28.54 -10.08 -1.89
N LEU A 404 29.66 -10.16 -2.63
CA LEU A 404 31.00 -10.27 -2.07
C LEU A 404 31.75 -8.93 -2.07
N TYR A 405 31.88 -8.28 -3.23
CA TYR A 405 32.51 -6.97 -3.39
C TYR A 405 32.17 -6.34 -4.75
N MET A 406 32.40 -5.03 -4.85
CA MET A 406 32.29 -4.30 -6.11
C MET A 406 33.53 -4.50 -6.99
N GLU A 407 33.34 -4.64 -8.27
CA GLU A 407 34.38 -4.72 -9.30
C GLU A 407 34.10 -3.73 -10.45
N GLY A 408 34.58 -2.50 -10.32
CA GLY A 408 34.18 -1.41 -11.19
C GLY A 408 32.69 -1.11 -11.13
N ASP A 409 32.03 -1.08 -12.27
CA ASP A 409 30.57 -0.88 -12.41
C ASP A 409 29.77 -2.19 -12.29
N SER A 410 30.44 -3.29 -11.91
CA SER A 410 29.87 -4.62 -11.69
C SER A 410 30.15 -5.06 -10.26
N PHE A 411 29.63 -6.21 -9.88
CA PHE A 411 29.89 -6.78 -8.58
C PHE A 411 30.14 -8.29 -8.68
N LYS A 412 30.97 -8.80 -7.78
CA LYS A 412 31.16 -10.23 -7.60
C LYS A 412 30.15 -10.77 -6.60
N ALA A 413 29.49 -11.87 -6.96
CA ALA A 413 28.51 -12.53 -6.10
C ALA A 413 28.62 -14.05 -6.19
N ARG A 414 28.13 -14.72 -5.14
CA ARG A 414 28.09 -16.17 -5.00
C ARG A 414 26.64 -16.64 -4.99
N LEU A 415 26.32 -17.64 -5.81
CA LEU A 415 24.98 -18.21 -5.86
C LEU A 415 24.63 -18.93 -4.55
N THR A 416 23.43 -18.68 -4.02
CA THR A 416 23.00 -19.19 -2.70
C THR A 416 22.11 -20.42 -2.77
N GLN A 417 21.66 -20.82 -3.96
CA GLN A 417 20.75 -21.96 -4.17
C GLN A 417 20.89 -22.51 -5.57
N GLU A 418 20.53 -23.78 -5.79
CA GLU A 418 20.55 -24.41 -7.10
C GLU A 418 19.49 -23.79 -8.02
N PRO A 419 19.81 -23.34 -9.26
CA PRO A 419 18.83 -22.82 -10.21
C PRO A 419 18.01 -23.94 -10.84
N TYR A 420 16.82 -23.61 -11.31
CA TYR A 420 15.92 -24.56 -11.98
C TYR A 420 16.16 -24.65 -13.48
N ASN A 421 16.38 -23.50 -14.14
CA ASN A 421 16.39 -23.41 -15.61
C ASN A 421 17.64 -22.72 -16.17
N ILE A 422 18.71 -22.63 -15.38
CA ILE A 422 19.99 -22.03 -15.81
C ILE A 422 21.06 -23.14 -15.85
N PRO A 423 21.42 -23.64 -17.03
CA PRO A 423 22.39 -24.73 -17.13
C PRO A 423 23.81 -24.24 -16.75
N ASN A 424 24.61 -25.15 -16.24
CA ASN A 424 26.02 -24.91 -15.89
C ASN A 424 26.25 -23.84 -14.80
N LEU A 425 25.23 -23.53 -14.01
CA LEU A 425 25.33 -22.69 -12.83
C LEU A 425 24.84 -23.50 -11.61
N HIS A 426 25.66 -23.58 -10.56
CA HIS A 426 25.40 -24.40 -9.37
C HIS A 426 25.52 -23.60 -8.10
N GLU A 427 24.85 -24.03 -7.04
CA GLU A 427 24.99 -23.43 -5.72
C GLU A 427 26.47 -23.31 -5.31
N GLY A 428 26.87 -22.14 -4.86
CA GLY A 428 28.25 -21.81 -4.47
C GLY A 428 29.11 -21.24 -5.60
N ASP A 429 28.65 -21.29 -6.85
CA ASP A 429 29.40 -20.68 -7.96
C ASP A 429 29.52 -19.17 -7.80
N GLU A 430 30.70 -18.66 -8.15
CA GLU A 430 31.01 -17.23 -8.09
C GLU A 430 31.13 -16.64 -9.48
N GLY A 431 30.47 -15.50 -9.69
CA GLY A 431 30.51 -14.75 -10.95
C GLY A 431 30.60 -13.25 -10.75
N ILE A 432 30.89 -12.54 -11.85
CA ILE A 432 30.81 -11.08 -11.94
C ILE A 432 29.55 -10.74 -12.71
N TYR A 433 28.71 -9.88 -12.14
CA TYR A 433 27.42 -9.52 -12.69
C TYR A 433 27.26 -8.02 -12.84
N SER A 434 26.56 -7.59 -13.90
CA SER A 434 26.15 -6.20 -14.10
C SER A 434 24.96 -5.86 -13.20
N ILE A 435 24.90 -4.59 -12.77
CA ILE A 435 23.75 -4.03 -12.04
C ILE A 435 22.45 -4.15 -12.87
N ASP A 436 22.54 -4.23 -14.20
CA ASP A 436 21.37 -4.38 -15.09
C ASP A 436 20.55 -5.65 -14.84
N TYR A 437 21.19 -6.71 -14.30
CA TYR A 437 20.53 -7.94 -13.95
C TYR A 437 19.82 -7.88 -12.58
N VAL A 438 20.07 -6.85 -11.79
CA VAL A 438 19.51 -6.73 -10.44
C VAL A 438 17.99 -6.54 -10.52
N SER A 439 17.27 -7.40 -9.82
CA SER A 439 15.82 -7.33 -9.69
C SER A 439 15.35 -7.03 -8.27
N ASP A 440 16.19 -7.30 -7.26
CA ASP A 440 15.95 -6.94 -5.86
C ASP A 440 17.26 -7.08 -5.07
N TRP A 441 17.26 -6.61 -3.81
CA TRP A 441 18.34 -6.85 -2.87
C TRP A 441 17.90 -6.68 -1.42
N MET A 442 18.62 -7.30 -0.50
CA MET A 442 18.43 -7.17 0.94
C MET A 442 19.77 -7.01 1.64
N ILE A 443 19.82 -6.08 2.59
CA ILE A 443 20.96 -5.85 3.48
C ILE A 443 20.52 -6.25 4.89
N HIS A 444 21.17 -7.28 5.42
CA HIS A 444 20.97 -7.75 6.78
C HIS A 444 21.94 -7.01 7.69
N THR A 445 21.42 -6.37 8.73
CA THR A 445 22.17 -5.65 9.76
C THR A 445 21.74 -6.16 11.13
N GLU A 446 22.45 -5.76 12.19
CA GLU A 446 22.02 -6.05 13.58
C GLU A 446 20.64 -5.48 13.93
N ASN A 447 20.21 -4.40 13.25
CA ASN A 447 18.96 -3.71 13.49
C ASN A 447 17.81 -4.22 12.60
N GLY A 448 18.06 -5.17 11.69
CA GLY A 448 17.04 -5.75 10.82
C GLY A 448 17.44 -5.83 9.36
N VAL A 449 16.45 -6.09 8.52
CA VAL A 449 16.61 -6.26 7.07
C VAL A 449 16.18 -4.98 6.36
N ILE A 450 17.06 -4.47 5.52
CA ILE A 450 16.84 -3.30 4.67
C ILE A 450 16.66 -3.76 3.23
N SER A 451 15.62 -3.25 2.58
CA SER A 451 15.30 -3.49 1.16
C SER A 451 15.35 -2.18 0.37
N PRO A 452 15.20 -2.22 -0.97
CA PRO A 452 15.05 -0.99 -1.75
C PRO A 452 13.97 -0.04 -1.23
N GLU A 453 12.87 -0.56 -0.69
CA GLU A 453 11.75 0.24 -0.16
C GLU A 453 12.08 0.91 1.19
N THR A 454 13.01 0.33 1.96
CA THR A 454 13.28 0.74 3.35
C THR A 454 14.65 1.36 3.56
N VAL A 455 15.35 1.75 2.49
CA VAL A 455 16.71 2.34 2.56
C VAL A 455 16.82 3.58 3.43
N TYR A 456 15.72 4.30 3.66
CA TYR A 456 15.68 5.45 4.55
C TYR A 456 16.14 5.09 5.97
N LEU A 457 16.01 3.82 6.39
CA LEU A 457 16.44 3.32 7.69
C LEU A 457 17.97 3.28 7.83
N LEU A 458 18.74 3.30 6.74
CA LEU A 458 20.20 3.35 6.76
C LEU A 458 20.73 4.77 7.03
N ASP A 459 19.90 5.78 6.90
CA ASP A 459 20.25 7.19 7.03
C ASP A 459 19.68 7.83 8.31
N LEU A 460 19.11 7.01 9.22
CA LEU A 460 18.55 7.42 10.50
C LEU A 460 19.54 7.26 11.66
#